data_958991f9efcb2bfbecc18eb3a09cce30
#
_entry.id   958991f9efcb2bfbecc18eb3a09cce30
#
_cell.length_a   1.000
_cell.length_b   1.000
_cell.length_c   1.000
_cell.angle_alpha   90.00
_cell.angle_beta   90.00
_cell.angle_gamma   90.00
#
_symmetry.space_group_name_H-M   'P 1'
#
loop_
_entity.id
_entity.type
_entity.pdbx_description
1 polymer ?
#
loop_
_entity_poly.entity_id
_entity_poly.type
_entity_poly.pdbx_seq_one_letter_code
_entity_poly.pdbx_strand_id
1 'polypeptide(L)'
;MFDKKKNTLRIFIYENVMLYPPTINLIECLLNNDYKVHLVAEGVLNLPEIIIQNKKFSYTEIKAVQNSNIFLRLKKRSIKTKGYRAALKDTMDGDIVWTVNPSVVRTLGKELLEYSDRHVMQLMELTDTYPMFRGAKVLKFNIKHYAQKAWKIVV
;
A
#
# COMPACT_ATOMS: atom_id res chain seq x y z
N MET A 1 9.45 -16.45 10.81
CA MET A 1 9.90 -16.84 9.44
C MET A 1 8.69 -16.91 8.52
N PHE A 2 8.75 -16.33 7.32
CA PHE A 2 7.63 -16.30 6.37
C PHE A 2 7.38 -17.69 5.78
N ASP A 3 6.14 -18.18 5.87
CA ASP A 3 5.70 -19.44 5.29
C ASP A 3 4.69 -19.17 4.17
N LYS A 4 5.04 -19.47 2.92
CA LYS A 4 4.19 -19.27 1.73
C LYS A 4 2.79 -19.89 1.85
N LYS A 5 2.67 -21.00 2.57
CA LYS A 5 1.39 -21.73 2.69
C LYS A 5 0.45 -21.07 3.71
N LYS A 6 1.01 -20.43 4.74
CA LYS A 6 0.26 -19.86 5.85
C LYS A 6 0.12 -18.34 5.73
N ASN A 7 1.21 -17.64 5.43
CA ASN A 7 1.30 -16.20 5.48
C ASN A 7 0.93 -15.53 4.16
N THR A 8 0.48 -14.30 4.23
CA THR A 8 0.01 -13.50 3.10
C THR A 8 0.95 -12.30 2.86
N LEU A 9 1.22 -11.99 1.60
CA LEU A 9 1.82 -10.73 1.20
C LEU A 9 0.71 -9.70 1.04
N ARG A 10 0.65 -8.73 1.96
CA ARG A 10 -0.34 -7.66 1.94
C ARG A 10 0.23 -6.43 1.28
N ILE A 11 -0.21 -6.16 0.06
CA ILE A 11 0.28 -5.05 -0.78
C ILE A 11 -0.68 -3.88 -0.65
N PHE A 12 -0.17 -2.74 -0.22
CA PHE A 12 -0.93 -1.50 -0.04
C PHE A 12 -0.54 -0.47 -1.09
N ILE A 13 -1.50 0.00 -1.89
CA ILE A 13 -1.34 1.05 -2.89
C ILE A 13 -2.35 2.15 -2.60
N TYR A 14 -1.91 3.41 -2.46
CA TYR A 14 -2.78 4.52 -2.07
C TYR A 14 -3.76 4.97 -3.17
N GLU A 15 -3.46 4.69 -4.42
CA GLU A 15 -4.18 5.13 -5.61
C GLU A 15 -4.76 3.95 -6.37
N ASN A 16 -5.31 4.23 -7.55
CA ASN A 16 -5.79 3.19 -8.45
C ASN A 16 -4.63 2.28 -8.86
N VAL A 17 -4.77 0.98 -8.63
CA VAL A 17 -3.74 -0.03 -8.93
C VAL A 17 -3.34 -0.03 -10.42
N MET A 18 -4.25 0.35 -11.32
CA MET A 18 -3.98 0.41 -12.76
C MET A 18 -2.92 1.46 -13.14
N LEU A 19 -2.60 2.40 -12.24
CA LEU A 19 -1.50 3.35 -12.43
C LEU A 19 -0.13 2.74 -12.12
N TYR A 20 -0.09 1.49 -11.65
CA TYR A 20 1.13 0.81 -11.20
C TYR A 20 1.38 -0.52 -11.94
N PRO A 21 1.60 -0.51 -13.28
CA PRO A 21 1.85 -1.73 -14.05
C PRO A 21 2.97 -2.63 -13.46
N PRO A 22 4.10 -2.09 -12.97
CA PRO A 22 5.13 -2.92 -12.36
C PRO A 22 4.63 -3.68 -11.12
N THR A 23 3.71 -3.10 -10.35
CA THR A 23 3.13 -3.79 -9.19
C THR A 23 2.12 -4.85 -9.62
N ILE A 24 1.38 -4.64 -10.71
CA ILE A 24 0.50 -5.67 -11.29
C ILE A 24 1.32 -6.88 -11.72
N ASN A 25 2.43 -6.66 -12.44
CA ASN A 25 3.35 -7.72 -12.84
C ASN A 25 3.97 -8.45 -11.64
N LEU A 26 4.29 -7.71 -10.57
CA LEU A 26 4.77 -8.29 -9.31
C LEU A 26 3.72 -9.20 -8.69
N ILE A 27 2.45 -8.77 -8.62
CA ILE A 27 1.34 -9.58 -8.10
C ILE A 27 1.21 -10.86 -8.90
N GLU A 28 1.20 -10.78 -10.22
CA GLU A 28 1.14 -11.95 -11.10
C GLU A 28 2.31 -12.90 -10.86
N CYS A 29 3.53 -12.38 -10.79
CA CYS A 29 4.73 -13.15 -10.49
C CYS A 29 4.63 -13.87 -9.13
N LEU A 30 4.13 -13.18 -8.09
CA LEU A 30 3.94 -13.78 -6.77
C LEU A 30 2.92 -14.91 -6.79
N LEU A 31 1.78 -14.70 -7.46
CA LEU A 31 0.74 -15.71 -7.58
C LEU A 31 1.22 -16.95 -8.35
N ASN A 32 1.98 -16.76 -9.43
CA ASN A 32 2.58 -17.83 -10.22
C ASN A 32 3.65 -18.61 -9.43
N ASN A 33 4.23 -17.99 -8.39
CA ASN A 33 5.19 -18.63 -7.48
C ASN A 33 4.53 -19.13 -6.18
N ASP A 34 3.21 -19.31 -6.20
CA ASP A 34 2.46 -19.90 -5.09
C ASP A 34 2.34 -19.06 -3.82
N TYR A 35 2.60 -17.75 -3.89
CA TYR A 35 2.35 -16.85 -2.77
C TYR A 35 0.88 -16.51 -2.64
N LYS A 36 0.41 -16.34 -1.41
CA LYS A 36 -0.88 -15.69 -1.14
C LYS A 36 -0.69 -14.18 -1.17
N VAL A 37 -1.52 -13.50 -1.94
CA VAL A 37 -1.47 -12.04 -2.08
C VAL A 37 -2.80 -11.44 -1.66
N HIS A 38 -2.76 -10.41 -0.82
CA HIS A 38 -3.90 -9.57 -0.48
C HIS A 38 -3.61 -8.13 -0.90
N LEU A 39 -4.36 -7.61 -1.86
CA LEU A 39 -4.20 -6.25 -2.37
C LEU A 39 -5.17 -5.30 -1.68
N VAL A 40 -4.67 -4.16 -1.21
CA VAL A 40 -5.46 -3.04 -0.66
C VAL A 40 -5.22 -1.82 -1.54
N ALA A 41 -6.17 -1.49 -2.41
CA ALA A 41 -6.04 -0.42 -3.39
C ALA A 41 -7.39 0.09 -3.89
N GLU A 42 -7.38 1.14 -4.70
CA GLU A 42 -8.49 1.53 -5.56
C GLU A 42 -8.38 0.81 -6.92
N GLY A 43 -9.52 0.60 -7.59
CA GLY A 43 -9.57 0.08 -8.96
C GLY A 43 -9.20 -1.39 -9.10
N VAL A 44 -9.27 -2.17 -8.04
CA VAL A 44 -8.89 -3.60 -8.03
C VAL A 44 -9.73 -4.41 -9.00
N LEU A 45 -11.01 -4.07 -9.15
CA LEU A 45 -11.94 -4.75 -10.08
C LEU A 45 -11.56 -4.59 -11.55
N ASN A 46 -10.65 -3.68 -11.89
CA ASN A 46 -10.13 -3.49 -13.23
C ASN A 46 -8.88 -4.32 -13.54
N LEU A 47 -8.39 -5.12 -12.57
CA LEU A 47 -7.26 -6.01 -12.79
C LEU A 47 -7.60 -7.12 -13.80
N PRO A 48 -6.57 -7.69 -14.47
CA PRO A 48 -6.75 -8.85 -15.33
C PRO A 48 -7.49 -10.00 -14.61
N GLU A 49 -8.43 -10.65 -15.31
CA GLU A 49 -9.23 -11.74 -14.75
C GLU A 49 -8.36 -12.88 -14.20
N ILE A 50 -7.23 -13.16 -14.81
CA ILE A 50 -6.28 -14.17 -14.35
C ILE A 50 -5.78 -13.92 -12.92
N ILE A 51 -5.69 -12.65 -12.51
CA ILE A 51 -5.33 -12.27 -11.14
C ILE A 51 -6.56 -12.39 -10.24
N ILE A 52 -7.69 -11.80 -10.64
CA ILE A 52 -8.91 -11.75 -9.81
C ILE A 52 -9.46 -13.16 -9.51
N GLN A 53 -9.40 -14.06 -10.48
CA GLN A 53 -9.89 -15.44 -10.35
C GLN A 53 -8.91 -16.38 -9.66
N ASN A 54 -7.68 -15.93 -9.36
CA ASN A 54 -6.69 -16.77 -8.70
C ASN A 54 -7.10 -17.04 -7.24
N LYS A 55 -7.17 -18.31 -6.86
CA LYS A 55 -7.59 -18.75 -5.50
C LYS A 55 -6.68 -18.23 -4.38
N LYS A 56 -5.46 -17.80 -4.70
CA LYS A 56 -4.49 -17.23 -3.74
C LYS A 56 -4.50 -15.71 -3.71
N PHE A 57 -5.34 -15.08 -4.54
CA PHE A 57 -5.56 -13.65 -4.56
C PHE A 57 -6.79 -13.27 -3.75
N SER A 58 -6.65 -12.25 -2.94
CA SER A 58 -7.76 -11.59 -2.26
C SER A 58 -7.54 -10.09 -2.26
N TYR A 59 -8.56 -9.29 -2.02
CA TYR A 59 -8.41 -7.84 -2.04
C TYR A 59 -9.38 -7.13 -1.11
N THR A 60 -8.99 -5.91 -0.75
CA THR A 60 -9.85 -4.91 -0.13
C THR A 60 -9.93 -3.70 -1.06
N GLU A 61 -11.08 -3.49 -1.69
CA GLU A 61 -11.33 -2.33 -2.54
C GLU A 61 -11.51 -1.08 -1.69
N ILE A 62 -10.63 -0.10 -1.87
CA ILE A 62 -10.77 1.22 -1.27
C ILE A 62 -11.56 2.09 -2.24
N LYS A 63 -12.78 2.46 -1.87
CA LYS A 63 -13.67 3.22 -2.75
C LYS A 63 -13.08 4.59 -3.07
N ALA A 64 -12.84 4.84 -4.37
CA ALA A 64 -12.53 6.15 -4.90
C ALA A 64 -13.75 7.07 -4.70
N VAL A 65 -13.56 8.24 -4.13
CA VAL A 65 -14.66 9.20 -3.97
C VAL A 65 -14.44 10.36 -4.92
N GLN A 66 -15.19 10.38 -6.01
CA GLN A 66 -15.20 11.47 -6.99
C GLN A 66 -16.00 12.66 -6.45
N ASN A 67 -15.41 13.84 -6.31
CA ASN A 67 -16.09 15.16 -6.17
C ASN A 67 -15.11 16.31 -5.88
N SER A 68 -15.47 17.53 -6.26
CA SER A 68 -14.59 18.70 -6.36
C SER A 68 -14.54 19.65 -5.14
N ASN A 69 -15.38 19.47 -4.12
CA ASN A 69 -15.48 20.39 -2.99
C ASN A 69 -14.42 20.11 -1.91
N ILE A 70 -13.75 21.18 -1.38
CA ILE A 70 -12.63 21.08 -0.41
C ILE A 70 -13.04 20.36 0.89
N PHE A 71 -14.21 20.66 1.45
CA PHE A 71 -14.70 19.99 2.66
C PHE A 71 -14.95 18.51 2.45
N LEU A 72 -15.48 18.16 1.29
CA LEU A 72 -15.64 16.77 0.88
C LEU A 72 -14.28 16.08 0.69
N ARG A 73 -13.24 16.76 0.21
CA ARG A 73 -11.89 16.20 0.09
C ARG A 73 -11.30 15.80 1.44
N LEU A 74 -11.47 16.62 2.48
CA LEU A 74 -10.99 16.30 3.84
C LEU A 74 -11.74 15.10 4.44
N LYS A 75 -13.07 15.06 4.33
CA LYS A 75 -13.89 13.95 4.78
C LYS A 75 -13.52 12.65 4.05
N LYS A 76 -13.29 12.74 2.75
CA LYS A 76 -12.85 11.64 1.88
C LYS A 76 -11.50 11.07 2.31
N ARG A 77 -10.52 11.94 2.54
CA ARG A 77 -9.20 11.53 3.02
C ARG A 77 -9.32 10.78 4.33
N SER A 78 -10.19 11.22 5.23
CA SER A 78 -10.45 10.54 6.50
C SER A 78 -11.05 9.14 6.29
N ILE A 79 -12.05 9.00 5.40
CA ILE A 79 -12.68 7.70 5.09
C ILE A 79 -11.66 6.75 4.46
N LYS A 80 -10.91 7.24 3.48
CA LYS A 80 -9.84 6.48 2.81
C LYS A 80 -8.80 6.01 3.83
N THR A 81 -8.30 6.91 4.67
CA THR A 81 -7.34 6.59 5.74
C THR A 81 -7.88 5.52 6.69
N LYS A 82 -9.15 5.61 7.09
CA LYS A 82 -9.80 4.60 7.94
C LYS A 82 -9.83 3.24 7.26
N GLY A 83 -10.14 3.18 5.96
CA GLY A 83 -10.14 1.94 5.20
C GLY A 83 -8.77 1.26 5.16
N TYR A 84 -7.71 2.03 4.87
CA TYR A 84 -6.33 1.49 4.88
C TYR A 84 -5.90 1.02 6.27
N ARG A 85 -6.22 1.77 7.32
CA ARG A 85 -5.91 1.37 8.71
C ARG A 85 -6.67 0.14 9.15
N ALA A 86 -7.95 0.01 8.76
CA ALA A 86 -8.72 -1.20 9.03
C ALA A 86 -8.06 -2.41 8.35
N ALA A 87 -7.75 -2.31 7.05
CA ALA A 87 -7.08 -3.38 6.32
C ALA A 87 -5.70 -3.74 6.89
N LEU A 88 -4.96 -2.75 7.46
CA LEU A 88 -3.68 -3.03 8.12
C LEU A 88 -3.89 -3.81 9.43
N LYS A 89 -4.92 -3.48 10.21
CA LYS A 89 -5.24 -4.20 11.45
C LYS A 89 -5.64 -5.65 11.23
N ASP A 90 -6.16 -5.98 10.05
CA ASP A 90 -6.49 -7.36 9.68
C ASP A 90 -5.24 -8.20 9.33
N THR A 91 -4.04 -7.62 9.43
CA THR A 91 -2.76 -8.30 9.18
C THR A 91 -2.46 -9.30 10.30
N MET A 92 -2.26 -10.55 9.92
CA MET A 92 -1.97 -11.64 10.86
C MET A 92 -0.47 -11.73 11.15
N ASP A 93 -0.14 -12.43 12.23
CA ASP A 93 1.25 -12.73 12.53
C ASP A 93 1.90 -13.56 11.42
N GLY A 94 3.08 -13.09 11.00
CA GLY A 94 3.82 -13.70 9.90
C GLY A 94 3.49 -13.15 8.51
N ASP A 95 2.40 -12.40 8.34
CA ASP A 95 2.14 -11.70 7.08
C ASP A 95 3.20 -10.62 6.83
N ILE A 96 3.55 -10.41 5.56
CA ILE A 96 4.42 -9.31 5.14
C ILE A 96 3.54 -8.13 4.73
N VAL A 97 3.83 -6.96 5.26
CA VAL A 97 3.23 -5.69 4.85
C VAL A 97 4.12 -5.07 3.76
N TRP A 98 3.59 -4.90 2.56
CA TRP A 98 4.28 -4.29 1.43
C TRP A 98 3.60 -2.99 1.04
N THR A 99 4.27 -1.86 1.22
CA THR A 99 3.75 -0.54 0.84
C THR A 99 4.39 -0.06 -0.45
N VAL A 100 3.54 0.38 -1.38
CA VAL A 100 3.98 0.95 -2.66
C VAL A 100 3.79 2.46 -2.58
N ASN A 101 4.87 3.19 -2.77
CA ASN A 101 4.98 4.64 -2.69
C ASN A 101 4.82 5.27 -1.28
N PRO A 102 5.42 6.45 -1.07
CA PRO A 102 5.37 7.19 0.18
C PRO A 102 3.98 7.60 0.64
N SER A 103 3.01 7.72 -0.28
CA SER A 103 1.63 8.11 0.03
C SER A 103 0.93 7.12 0.97
N VAL A 104 1.17 5.82 0.80
CA VAL A 104 0.67 4.77 1.71
C VAL A 104 1.31 4.92 3.08
N VAL A 105 2.64 5.03 3.11
CA VAL A 105 3.41 5.15 4.36
C VAL A 105 2.96 6.37 5.15
N ARG A 106 2.72 7.51 4.48
CA ARG A 106 2.16 8.71 5.09
C ARG A 106 0.75 8.49 5.64
N THR A 107 -0.06 7.67 4.98
CA THR A 107 -1.45 7.41 5.35
C THR A 107 -1.54 6.51 6.58
N LEU A 108 -0.74 5.46 6.61
CA LEU A 108 -0.68 4.50 7.69
C LEU A 108 0.12 5.04 8.89
N GLY A 109 1.15 5.86 8.63
CA GLY A 109 1.87 6.57 9.67
C GLY A 109 2.50 5.64 10.70
N LYS A 110 2.29 5.94 11.98
CA LYS A 110 2.91 5.22 13.10
C LYS A 110 2.49 3.75 13.19
N GLU A 111 1.30 3.40 12.71
CA GLU A 111 0.81 2.02 12.74
C GLU A 111 1.74 1.05 11.96
N LEU A 112 2.45 1.54 10.92
CA LEU A 112 3.44 0.72 10.21
C LEU A 112 4.64 0.31 11.07
N LEU A 113 4.95 1.05 12.13
CA LEU A 113 6.10 0.74 13.00
C LEU A 113 5.90 -0.57 13.77
N GLU A 114 4.65 -1.00 13.98
CA GLU A 114 4.30 -2.29 14.59
C GLU A 114 4.69 -3.48 13.70
N TYR A 115 4.94 -3.21 12.41
CA TYR A 115 5.32 -4.21 11.40
C TYR A 115 6.75 -4.04 10.90
N SER A 116 7.60 -3.30 11.63
CA SER A 116 8.96 -2.93 11.19
C SER A 116 9.85 -4.13 10.85
N ASP A 117 9.64 -5.28 11.49
CA ASP A 117 10.34 -6.54 11.26
C ASP A 117 9.92 -7.29 9.98
N ARG A 118 8.79 -6.89 9.38
CA ARG A 118 8.16 -7.52 8.21
C ARG A 118 7.55 -6.52 7.23
N HIS A 119 7.95 -5.26 7.30
CA HIS A 119 7.52 -4.20 6.40
C HIS A 119 8.49 -4.03 5.23
N VAL A 120 8.00 -4.26 4.01
CA VAL A 120 8.71 -3.97 2.77
C VAL A 120 8.20 -2.63 2.23
N MET A 121 9.11 -1.68 2.06
CA MET A 121 8.81 -0.37 1.50
C MET A 121 9.33 -0.30 0.06
N GLN A 122 8.43 -0.19 -0.90
CA GLN A 122 8.78 0.06 -2.31
C GLN A 122 8.67 1.55 -2.60
N LEU A 123 9.76 2.14 -3.08
CA LEU A 123 9.85 3.54 -3.46
C LEU A 123 9.98 3.62 -4.98
N MET A 124 8.90 3.95 -5.68
CA MET A 124 8.92 4.20 -7.13
C MET A 124 9.25 5.66 -7.44
N GLU A 125 9.01 6.56 -6.48
CA GLU A 125 9.26 7.99 -6.60
C GLU A 125 9.74 8.57 -5.26
N LEU A 126 10.71 9.47 -5.31
CA LEU A 126 11.18 10.21 -4.14
C LEU A 126 10.36 11.49 -3.98
N THR A 127 9.54 11.57 -2.94
CA THR A 127 8.64 12.73 -2.68
C THR A 127 9.38 14.05 -2.44
N ASP A 128 10.66 14.01 -2.09
CA ASP A 128 11.46 15.22 -1.88
C ASP A 128 11.71 16.01 -3.18
N THR A 129 11.46 15.39 -4.32
CA THR A 129 11.59 16.03 -5.64
C THR A 129 10.34 16.77 -6.08
N TYR A 130 9.19 16.61 -5.42
CA TYR A 130 7.96 17.31 -5.78
C TYR A 130 8.04 18.81 -5.43
N PRO A 131 7.94 19.71 -6.43
CA PRO A 131 8.09 21.18 -6.21
C PRO A 131 7.10 21.75 -5.20
N MET A 132 5.89 21.17 -5.12
CA MET A 132 4.83 21.66 -4.21
C MET A 132 5.14 21.46 -2.72
N PHE A 133 6.15 20.65 -2.38
CA PHE A 133 6.54 20.40 -0.98
C PHE A 133 7.78 21.16 -0.55
N ARG A 134 8.48 21.85 -1.48
CA ARG A 134 9.73 22.57 -1.18
C ARG A 134 9.60 23.71 -0.16
N GLY A 135 8.40 24.27 0.06
CA GLY A 135 8.18 25.43 0.97
C GLY A 135 7.54 25.11 2.32
N ALA A 136 6.90 23.97 2.49
CA ALA A 136 6.08 23.68 3.66
C ALA A 136 6.80 22.79 4.67
N LYS A 137 7.67 23.38 5.51
CA LYS A 137 8.39 22.62 6.59
C LYS A 137 7.44 21.84 7.51
N VAL A 138 6.24 22.33 7.74
CA VAL A 138 5.20 21.71 8.60
C VAL A 138 4.57 20.48 7.96
N LEU A 139 4.64 20.34 6.62
CA LEU A 139 4.07 19.21 5.87
C LEU A 139 5.11 18.18 5.46
N LYS A 140 6.37 18.35 5.85
CA LYS A 140 7.43 17.40 5.53
C LYS A 140 7.18 16.09 6.26
N PHE A 141 6.67 15.12 5.51
CA PHE A 141 6.61 13.75 5.95
C PHE A 141 8.04 13.18 5.95
N ASN A 142 8.51 12.70 7.10
CA ASN A 142 9.85 12.16 7.22
C ASN A 142 9.89 10.71 6.71
N ILE A 143 9.92 10.54 5.38
CA ILE A 143 10.01 9.22 4.74
C ILE A 143 11.26 8.46 5.19
N LYS A 144 12.37 9.17 5.44
CA LYS A 144 13.62 8.59 5.90
C LYS A 144 13.46 7.83 7.22
N HIS A 145 12.67 8.38 8.15
CA HIS A 145 12.39 7.71 9.43
C HIS A 145 11.73 6.34 9.22
N TYR A 146 10.75 6.25 8.33
CA TYR A 146 10.07 4.99 8.04
C TYR A 146 10.93 4.03 7.23
N ALA A 147 11.71 4.54 6.27
CA ALA A 147 12.66 3.75 5.51
C ALA A 147 13.71 3.08 6.41
N GLN A 148 14.24 3.82 7.40
CA GLN A 148 15.20 3.28 8.38
C GLN A 148 14.61 2.19 9.28
N LYS A 149 13.28 2.15 9.43
CA LYS A 149 12.57 1.17 10.26
C LYS A 149 11.99 0.02 9.45
N ALA A 150 11.91 0.13 8.13
CA ALA A 150 11.43 -0.94 7.29
C ALA A 150 12.43 -2.11 7.26
N TRP A 151 11.90 -3.33 7.22
CA TRP A 151 12.73 -4.54 7.10
C TRP A 151 13.50 -4.60 5.77
N LYS A 152 12.84 -4.16 4.68
CA LYS A 152 13.41 -4.10 3.33
C LYS A 152 12.96 -2.84 2.62
N ILE A 153 13.85 -2.27 1.80
CA ILE A 153 13.55 -1.19 0.87
C ILE A 153 13.79 -1.72 -0.54
N VAL A 154 12.83 -1.49 -1.42
CA VAL A 154 12.91 -1.77 -2.86
C VAL A 154 12.83 -0.44 -3.60
N VAL A 155 13.78 -0.15 -4.47
CA VAL A 155 13.88 1.09 -5.26
C VAL A 155 13.82 0.76 -6.74
#